data_ad5caa101c6063e3740d05da876a2ddd
#
_entry.id   ad5caa101c6063e3740d05da876a2ddd
#
_cell.length_a   1.000
_cell.length_b   1.000
_cell.length_c   1.000
_cell.angle_alpha   90.00
_cell.angle_beta   90.00
_cell.angle_gamma   90.00
#
_symmetry.space_group_name_H-M   'P 1'
#
loop_
_entity.id
_entity.type
_entity.pdbx_description
1 polymer ?
#
loop_
_entity_poly.entity_id
_entity_poly.type
_entity_poly.pdbx_seq_one_letter_code
_entity_poly.pdbx_strand_id
1 'polypeptide(L)'
;MKIRELALLLPLVFLLGCYAGSVKPLLNHSEFKAENEPIRTLRILLITDNSYRKDEIEKFVSRSSSLLEVQVGIRLEILDWYEIKWEDELNDICKMEIRIAADTWSKRDTFDIALTFVYFVHTIEGGKLPLGAIDTFFWRYISIRELDPFILLHELFHAFLLQKDHSNEWVMRAARPRFGSEWYWLTPEDRKQVLRNKWRDFNVMPASGQEEESKPKESWFYYNIGLIYLKKREFNQAISLFDKSLKINPTYVPAYENRGIVYSCREQYDQAIADFNKVLEIDPKYAAAYISRGKAFYLKGEYEKSWEDINKAEALGLRISSEFLENLRKASGRQN
;
A
#
# COMPACT_ATOMS: atom_id res chain seq x y z
N MET A 1 -59.63 16.96 10.16
CA MET A 1 -58.18 17.04 10.03
C MET A 1 -57.69 15.63 9.74
N LYS A 2 -57.09 15.40 8.60
CA LYS A 2 -56.74 14.04 8.13
C LYS A 2 -55.46 13.57 8.81
N ILE A 3 -55.44 12.31 9.23
CA ILE A 3 -54.34 11.61 9.92
C ILE A 3 -52.93 11.77 9.23
N ARG A 4 -52.91 12.25 8.01
CA ARG A 4 -51.66 12.50 7.27
C ARG A 4 -50.86 13.74 7.71
N GLU A 5 -51.49 14.72 8.35
CA GLU A 5 -50.78 15.92 8.83
C GLU A 5 -50.13 15.74 10.20
N LEU A 6 -50.56 14.74 10.98
CA LEU A 6 -49.90 14.43 12.26
C LEU A 6 -48.58 13.66 12.09
N ALA A 7 -48.43 12.96 10.97
CA ALA A 7 -47.20 12.17 10.70
C ALA A 7 -45.98 13.02 10.29
N LEU A 8 -46.21 14.29 9.88
CA LEU A 8 -45.11 15.21 9.50
C LEU A 8 -44.59 16.05 10.70
N LEU A 9 -45.32 16.09 11.82
CA LEU A 9 -44.87 16.81 13.02
C LEU A 9 -44.09 15.93 14.01
N LEU A 10 -44.25 14.63 13.95
CA LEU A 10 -43.54 13.69 14.83
C LEU A 10 -42.01 13.68 14.63
N PRO A 11 -41.45 13.80 13.42
CA PRO A 11 -39.99 13.89 13.24
C PRO A 11 -39.39 15.19 13.75
N LEU A 12 -40.15 16.30 13.71
CA LEU A 12 -39.67 17.62 14.17
C LEU A 12 -39.64 17.71 15.71
N VAL A 13 -40.61 17.08 16.40
CA VAL A 13 -40.64 17.04 17.87
C VAL A 13 -39.53 16.11 18.42
N PHE A 14 -39.21 15.02 17.70
CA PHE A 14 -38.08 14.17 18.07
C PHE A 14 -36.74 14.87 17.83
N LEU A 15 -36.58 15.68 16.82
CA LEU A 15 -35.38 16.49 16.57
C LEU A 15 -35.19 17.60 17.62
N LEU A 16 -36.27 18.20 18.11
CA LEU A 16 -36.21 19.22 19.17
C LEU A 16 -36.06 18.60 20.58
N GLY A 17 -36.57 17.39 20.83
CA GLY A 17 -36.44 16.69 22.10
C GLY A 17 -35.04 16.12 22.38
N CYS A 18 -34.29 15.79 21.33
CA CYS A 18 -32.89 15.37 21.47
C CYS A 18 -31.88 16.53 21.67
N TYR A 19 -32.34 17.78 21.43
CA TYR A 19 -31.52 18.98 21.67
C TYR A 19 -31.56 19.50 23.10
N ALA A 20 -32.42 18.95 23.98
CA ALA A 20 -32.56 19.39 25.37
C ALA A 20 -31.76 18.55 26.38
N GLY A 21 -31.02 17.53 25.93
CA GLY A 21 -30.11 16.77 26.77
C GLY A 21 -28.75 17.48 26.86
N SER A 22 -28.54 18.22 27.98
CA SER A 22 -27.28 18.81 28.45
C SER A 22 -26.20 18.98 27.37
N VAL A 23 -26.25 20.12 26.66
CA VAL A 23 -25.11 20.65 25.95
C VAL A 23 -24.02 20.83 27.00
N LYS A 24 -23.08 19.89 27.13
CA LYS A 24 -21.83 20.17 27.81
C LYS A 24 -21.30 21.45 27.18
N PRO A 25 -20.86 22.45 27.96
CA PRO A 25 -20.34 23.68 27.40
C PRO A 25 -19.31 23.27 26.34
N LEU A 26 -19.44 23.83 25.13
CA LEU A 26 -18.46 23.69 24.08
C LEU A 26 -17.08 23.81 24.72
N LEU A 27 -16.35 22.72 24.78
CA LEU A 27 -14.97 22.74 25.21
C LEU A 27 -14.31 23.90 24.46
N ASN A 28 -13.64 24.77 25.20
CA ASN A 28 -12.97 25.91 24.59
C ASN A 28 -11.82 25.36 23.74
N HIS A 29 -12.10 25.04 22.47
CA HIS A 29 -11.13 24.43 21.53
C HIS A 29 -9.94 25.35 21.22
N SER A 30 -9.86 26.54 21.82
CA SER A 30 -8.70 27.43 21.69
C SER A 30 -7.39 26.75 22.09
N GLU A 31 -7.42 25.85 23.06
CA GLU A 31 -6.25 25.06 23.49
C GLU A 31 -5.76 24.08 22.43
N PHE A 32 -6.60 23.74 21.45
CA PHE A 32 -6.32 22.75 20.40
C PHE A 32 -6.00 23.38 19.05
N LYS A 33 -6.01 24.72 18.94
CA LYS A 33 -5.70 25.43 17.70
C LYS A 33 -4.21 25.55 17.47
N ALA A 34 -3.78 25.39 16.23
CA ALA A 34 -2.40 25.56 15.81
C ALA A 34 -2.06 27.02 15.48
N GLU A 35 -2.54 28.00 16.25
CA GLU A 35 -2.46 29.45 15.93
C GLU A 35 -1.05 29.95 15.67
N ASN A 36 -0.02 29.33 16.25
CA ASN A 36 1.40 29.73 16.12
C ASN A 36 2.27 28.66 15.45
N GLU A 37 1.66 27.60 14.92
CA GLU A 37 2.40 26.52 14.27
C GLU A 37 2.66 26.85 12.79
N PRO A 38 3.88 26.64 12.29
CA PRO A 38 4.14 26.81 10.87
C PRO A 38 3.29 25.85 10.06
N ILE A 39 2.64 26.36 9.01
CA ILE A 39 1.78 25.52 8.15
C ILE A 39 2.67 24.64 7.30
N ARG A 40 2.40 23.32 7.34
CA ARG A 40 2.91 22.36 6.38
C ARG A 40 1.85 22.08 5.32
N THR A 41 2.16 22.32 4.07
CA THR A 41 1.31 21.90 2.95
C THR A 41 1.71 20.48 2.54
N LEU A 42 0.72 19.56 2.55
CA LEU A 42 0.87 18.22 2.01
C LEU A 42 0.35 18.20 0.58
N ARG A 43 1.19 17.76 -0.33
CA ARG A 43 0.87 17.60 -1.74
C ARG A 43 0.11 16.28 -1.92
N ILE A 44 -1.12 16.38 -2.42
CA ILE A 44 -2.03 15.25 -2.51
C ILE A 44 -2.17 14.81 -3.97
N LEU A 45 -1.88 13.53 -4.23
CA LEU A 45 -2.28 12.85 -5.46
C LEU A 45 -3.65 12.21 -5.23
N LEU A 46 -4.66 12.62 -6.00
CA LEU A 46 -5.98 12.02 -5.94
C LEU A 46 -6.08 10.88 -6.95
N ILE A 47 -6.53 9.72 -6.48
CA ILE A 47 -6.72 8.52 -7.29
C ILE A 47 -8.18 8.14 -7.26
N THR A 48 -8.80 7.97 -8.42
CA THR A 48 -10.23 7.66 -8.55
C THR A 48 -10.48 6.63 -9.64
N ASP A 49 -11.49 5.82 -9.43
CA ASP A 49 -12.09 4.95 -10.45
C ASP A 49 -13.38 5.56 -11.04
N ASN A 50 -13.61 6.84 -10.76
CA ASN A 50 -14.81 7.58 -11.11
C ASN A 50 -16.10 7.12 -10.38
N SER A 51 -15.98 6.35 -9.29
CA SER A 51 -17.13 5.98 -8.44
C SER A 51 -17.72 7.19 -7.70
N TYR A 52 -16.93 8.24 -7.51
CA TYR A 52 -17.36 9.52 -6.95
C TYR A 52 -17.12 10.66 -7.92
N ARG A 53 -17.92 11.70 -7.85
CA ARG A 53 -17.73 12.90 -8.66
C ARG A 53 -16.53 13.70 -8.15
N LYS A 54 -15.73 14.25 -9.07
CA LYS A 54 -14.53 15.03 -8.72
C LYS A 54 -14.84 16.22 -7.81
N ASP A 55 -15.94 16.95 -8.09
CA ASP A 55 -16.33 18.10 -7.28
C ASP A 55 -16.73 17.73 -5.83
N GLU A 56 -17.26 16.51 -5.62
CA GLU A 56 -17.58 16.00 -4.30
C GLU A 56 -16.27 15.66 -3.52
N ILE A 57 -15.31 15.02 -4.18
CA ILE A 57 -14.01 14.72 -3.61
C ILE A 57 -13.27 16.03 -3.25
N GLU A 58 -13.25 17.02 -4.14
CA GLU A 58 -12.57 18.30 -3.88
C GLU A 58 -13.16 19.03 -2.67
N LYS A 59 -14.49 19.09 -2.57
CA LYS A 59 -15.18 19.68 -1.39
C LYS A 59 -14.85 18.92 -0.11
N PHE A 60 -14.82 17.60 -0.19
CA PHE A 60 -14.47 16.73 0.92
C PHE A 60 -13.02 16.95 1.40
N VAL A 61 -12.04 16.98 0.48
CA VAL A 61 -10.64 17.24 0.80
C VAL A 61 -10.45 18.64 1.37
N SER A 62 -11.10 19.65 0.78
CA SER A 62 -11.06 21.03 1.28
C SER A 62 -11.58 21.15 2.71
N ARG A 63 -12.71 20.50 3.02
CA ARG A 63 -13.28 20.48 4.38
C ARG A 63 -12.33 19.79 5.37
N SER A 64 -11.76 18.66 4.99
CA SER A 64 -10.81 17.93 5.82
C SER A 64 -9.52 18.73 6.03
N SER A 65 -9.03 19.43 4.99
CA SER A 65 -7.88 20.33 5.07
C SER A 65 -8.10 21.44 6.09
N SER A 66 -9.27 22.08 6.09
CA SER A 66 -9.59 23.14 7.06
C SER A 66 -9.56 22.64 8.50
N LEU A 67 -10.04 21.42 8.75
CA LEU A 67 -10.02 20.80 10.07
C LEU A 67 -8.57 20.47 10.53
N LEU A 68 -7.73 19.97 9.61
CA LEU A 68 -6.32 19.68 9.89
C LEU A 68 -5.51 20.95 10.15
N GLU A 69 -5.75 22.00 9.35
CA GLU A 69 -5.02 23.27 9.48
C GLU A 69 -5.27 23.88 10.85
N VAL A 70 -6.52 23.90 11.32
CA VAL A 70 -6.87 24.43 12.63
C VAL A 70 -6.22 23.62 13.77
N GLN A 71 -6.16 22.29 13.66
CA GLN A 71 -5.67 21.43 14.74
C GLN A 71 -4.15 21.37 14.83
N VAL A 72 -3.48 21.21 13.70
CA VAL A 72 -2.05 20.88 13.64
C VAL A 72 -1.26 21.70 12.62
N GLY A 73 -1.89 22.67 11.95
CA GLY A 73 -1.26 23.48 10.92
C GLY A 73 -0.84 22.67 9.70
N ILE A 74 -1.64 21.70 9.29
CA ILE A 74 -1.43 20.90 8.07
C ILE A 74 -2.52 21.26 7.06
N ARG A 75 -2.11 21.65 5.87
CA ARG A 75 -2.97 21.97 4.74
C ARG A 75 -2.82 20.90 3.66
N LEU A 76 -3.92 20.49 3.03
CA LEU A 76 -3.92 19.58 1.89
C LEU A 76 -4.03 20.39 0.60
N GLU A 77 -3.13 20.14 -0.33
CA GLU A 77 -3.12 20.73 -1.67
C GLU A 77 -3.21 19.64 -2.72
N ILE A 78 -4.27 19.66 -3.51
CA ILE A 78 -4.46 18.71 -4.60
C ILE A 78 -3.52 19.11 -5.74
N LEU A 79 -2.57 18.24 -6.07
CA LEU A 79 -1.62 18.46 -7.16
C LEU A 79 -2.13 17.91 -8.48
N ASP A 80 -2.61 16.68 -8.47
CA ASP A 80 -2.93 15.96 -9.70
C ASP A 80 -3.98 14.88 -9.42
N TRP A 81 -4.56 14.40 -10.51
CA TRP A 81 -5.54 13.33 -10.54
C TRP A 81 -4.98 12.15 -11.31
N TYR A 82 -5.17 10.95 -10.77
CA TYR A 82 -4.84 9.70 -11.43
C TYR A 82 -6.10 8.83 -11.52
N GLU A 83 -6.48 8.48 -12.75
CA GLU A 83 -7.60 7.58 -12.98
C GLU A 83 -7.10 6.15 -13.05
N ILE A 84 -7.66 5.26 -12.22
CA ILE A 84 -7.32 3.86 -12.19
C ILE A 84 -8.53 3.02 -12.64
N LYS A 85 -8.26 2.01 -13.47
CA LYS A 85 -9.25 0.98 -13.78
C LYS A 85 -8.94 -0.25 -12.95
N TRP A 86 -9.89 -0.65 -12.13
CA TRP A 86 -9.76 -1.86 -11.33
C TRP A 86 -10.05 -3.08 -12.20
N GLU A 87 -9.17 -4.04 -12.17
CA GLU A 87 -9.43 -5.40 -12.68
C GLU A 87 -10.18 -6.17 -11.58
N ASP A 88 -11.06 -7.09 -11.93
CA ASP A 88 -11.99 -7.80 -11.01
C ASP A 88 -11.30 -8.60 -9.87
N GLU A 89 -9.98 -8.74 -9.90
CA GLU A 89 -9.20 -9.49 -8.91
C GLU A 89 -8.82 -8.70 -7.64
N LEU A 90 -9.15 -7.41 -7.54
CA LEU A 90 -8.70 -6.55 -6.44
C LEU A 90 -9.69 -6.52 -5.25
N ASN A 91 -10.03 -7.68 -4.74
CA ASN A 91 -10.86 -7.82 -3.53
C ASN A 91 -10.07 -7.65 -2.21
N ASP A 92 -8.79 -7.31 -2.30
CA ASP A 92 -7.86 -7.23 -1.17
C ASP A 92 -7.23 -5.83 -1.10
N ILE A 93 -7.45 -5.13 0.02
CA ILE A 93 -6.90 -3.78 0.24
C ILE A 93 -5.38 -3.76 0.08
N CYS A 94 -4.67 -4.76 0.60
CA CYS A 94 -3.20 -4.80 0.47
C CYS A 94 -2.76 -4.90 -0.99
N LYS A 95 -3.45 -5.71 -1.81
CA LYS A 95 -3.16 -5.80 -3.25
C LYS A 95 -3.47 -4.49 -3.95
N MET A 96 -4.55 -3.82 -3.57
CA MET A 96 -4.91 -2.51 -4.09
C MET A 96 -3.84 -1.47 -3.76
N GLU A 97 -3.41 -1.38 -2.52
CA GLU A 97 -2.36 -0.44 -2.08
C GLU A 97 -1.04 -0.69 -2.82
N ILE A 98 -0.63 -1.95 -2.97
CA ILE A 98 0.55 -2.32 -3.76
C ILE A 98 0.40 -1.91 -5.23
N ARG A 99 -0.79 -2.11 -5.82
CA ARG A 99 -1.05 -1.70 -7.21
C ARG A 99 -0.97 -0.19 -7.37
N ILE A 100 -1.59 0.58 -6.45
CA ILE A 100 -1.52 2.04 -6.43
C ILE A 100 -0.07 2.50 -6.27
N ALA A 101 0.65 1.92 -5.33
CA ALA A 101 2.07 2.23 -5.11
C ALA A 101 2.90 1.96 -6.37
N ALA A 102 2.67 0.85 -7.08
CA ALA A 102 3.35 0.53 -8.32
C ALA A 102 3.02 1.52 -9.44
N ASP A 103 1.75 1.84 -9.63
CA ASP A 103 1.30 2.74 -10.70
C ASP A 103 1.78 4.19 -10.49
N THR A 104 1.94 4.61 -9.25
CA THR A 104 2.40 5.96 -8.88
C THR A 104 3.89 6.03 -8.51
N TRP A 105 4.62 4.91 -8.58
CA TRP A 105 6.01 4.83 -8.12
C TRP A 105 6.95 5.84 -8.79
N SER A 106 6.82 6.05 -10.08
CA SER A 106 7.62 7.02 -10.84
C SER A 106 7.36 8.48 -10.44
N LYS A 107 6.20 8.76 -9.85
CA LYS A 107 5.77 10.09 -9.41
C LYS A 107 5.95 10.31 -7.89
N ARG A 108 6.46 9.33 -7.13
CA ARG A 108 6.46 9.34 -5.66
C ARG A 108 7.12 10.57 -5.03
N ASP A 109 8.07 11.19 -5.72
CA ASP A 109 8.77 12.39 -5.22
C ASP A 109 7.95 13.68 -5.46
N THR A 110 6.85 13.61 -6.23
CA THR A 110 6.02 14.77 -6.55
C THR A 110 4.90 15.00 -5.53
N PHE A 111 4.47 13.98 -4.78
CA PHE A 111 3.39 14.05 -3.80
C PHE A 111 3.81 13.51 -2.43
N ASP A 112 3.14 13.95 -1.40
CA ASP A 112 3.35 13.48 -0.02
C ASP A 112 2.39 12.34 0.34
N ILE A 113 1.11 12.50 0.00
CA ILE A 113 0.04 11.53 0.28
C ILE A 113 -0.72 11.20 -1.01
N ALA A 114 -1.04 9.94 -1.23
CA ALA A 114 -1.98 9.49 -2.24
C ALA A 114 -3.32 9.13 -1.58
N LEU A 115 -4.39 9.81 -1.97
CA LEU A 115 -5.75 9.52 -1.52
C LEU A 115 -6.50 8.79 -2.63
N THR A 116 -6.94 7.58 -2.34
CA THR A 116 -7.70 6.74 -3.26
C THR A 116 -9.16 6.69 -2.87
N PHE A 117 -10.04 7.02 -3.80
CA PHE A 117 -11.49 6.99 -3.64
C PHE A 117 -12.07 5.85 -4.45
N VAL A 118 -12.63 4.86 -3.74
CA VAL A 118 -13.11 3.62 -4.34
C VAL A 118 -14.44 3.20 -3.72
N TYR A 119 -15.34 2.73 -4.55
CA TYR A 119 -16.59 2.13 -4.11
C TYR A 119 -16.55 0.63 -4.36
N PHE A 120 -16.20 -0.15 -3.34
CA PHE A 120 -16.25 -1.61 -3.44
C PHE A 120 -17.65 -2.12 -3.16
N VAL A 121 -18.19 -2.87 -4.10
CA VAL A 121 -19.51 -3.53 -3.98
C VAL A 121 -19.38 -4.87 -3.26
N HIS A 122 -18.19 -5.48 -3.22
CA HIS A 122 -18.00 -6.81 -2.69
C HIS A 122 -17.40 -6.82 -1.29
N THR A 123 -18.06 -7.53 -0.39
CA THR A 123 -17.54 -7.88 0.95
C THR A 123 -16.56 -9.04 0.79
N ILE A 124 -15.41 -8.97 1.43
CA ILE A 124 -14.56 -10.15 1.64
C ILE A 124 -15.38 -11.17 2.45
N GLU A 125 -15.33 -12.44 2.09
CA GLU A 125 -16.00 -13.50 2.84
C GLU A 125 -15.71 -13.34 4.35
N GLY A 126 -16.76 -13.02 5.12
CA GLY A 126 -16.74 -12.97 6.59
C GLY A 126 -16.43 -11.64 7.25
N GLY A 127 -16.15 -10.53 6.54
CA GLY A 127 -15.83 -9.24 7.14
C GLY A 127 -16.40 -8.02 6.41
N LYS A 128 -16.75 -6.96 7.17
CA LYS A 128 -16.98 -5.64 6.58
C LYS A 128 -15.63 -5.03 6.21
N LEU A 129 -15.49 -4.59 4.97
CA LEU A 129 -14.35 -3.77 4.58
C LEU A 129 -14.33 -2.48 5.41
N PRO A 130 -13.15 -1.99 5.86
CA PRO A 130 -13.05 -0.72 6.57
C PRO A 130 -13.54 0.44 5.69
N LEU A 131 -14.00 1.53 6.32
CA LEU A 131 -14.42 2.74 5.61
C LEU A 131 -13.24 3.55 5.08
N GLY A 132 -12.08 3.40 5.70
CA GLY A 132 -10.79 3.91 5.30
C GLY A 132 -9.69 2.92 5.64
N ALA A 133 -8.55 3.06 5.03
CA ALA A 133 -7.34 2.30 5.32
C ALA A 133 -6.10 3.10 4.90
N ILE A 134 -4.99 2.88 5.59
CA ILE A 134 -3.68 3.42 5.23
C ILE A 134 -2.66 2.30 5.12
N ASP A 135 -1.74 2.41 4.16
CA ASP A 135 -0.59 1.51 4.05
C ASP A 135 0.30 1.62 5.30
N THR A 136 0.86 0.51 5.74
CA THR A 136 1.70 0.46 6.95
C THR A 136 3.20 0.45 6.65
N PHE A 137 3.58 0.67 5.40
CA PHE A 137 4.97 0.77 4.98
C PHE A 137 5.47 2.22 4.99
N PHE A 138 4.92 3.04 4.12
CA PHE A 138 5.27 4.47 4.04
C PHE A 138 4.31 5.36 4.81
N TRP A 139 3.10 4.86 5.16
CA TRP A 139 2.03 5.63 5.77
C TRP A 139 1.63 6.82 4.91
N ARG A 140 1.45 6.58 3.61
CA ARG A 140 1.15 7.61 2.62
C ARG A 140 0.05 7.26 1.61
N TYR A 141 -0.27 5.98 1.45
CA TYR A 141 -1.34 5.54 0.56
C TYR A 141 -2.60 5.32 1.40
N ILE A 142 -3.60 6.19 1.21
CA ILE A 142 -4.84 6.17 1.98
C ILE A 142 -5.99 5.85 1.04
N SER A 143 -6.81 4.87 1.40
CA SER A 143 -8.00 4.46 0.68
C SER A 143 -9.24 4.90 1.44
N ILE A 144 -10.16 5.59 0.78
CA ILE A 144 -11.39 6.14 1.35
C ILE A 144 -12.59 5.57 0.59
N ARG A 145 -13.54 4.99 1.32
CA ARG A 145 -14.78 4.42 0.78
C ARG A 145 -16.01 5.28 1.03
N GLU A 146 -15.95 6.18 1.98
CA GLU A 146 -17.03 7.08 2.32
C GLU A 146 -16.49 8.49 2.51
N LEU A 147 -17.10 9.48 1.86
CA LEU A 147 -16.69 10.89 1.91
C LEU A 147 -17.08 11.54 3.25
N ASP A 148 -16.52 11.02 4.35
CA ASP A 148 -16.66 11.58 5.69
C ASP A 148 -15.31 12.13 6.16
N PRO A 149 -15.20 13.44 6.46
CA PRO A 149 -13.97 14.03 6.98
C PRO A 149 -13.37 13.31 8.20
N PHE A 150 -14.20 12.69 9.05
CA PHE A 150 -13.73 11.89 10.17
C PHE A 150 -12.84 10.73 9.71
N ILE A 151 -13.24 10.02 8.65
CA ILE A 151 -12.48 8.87 8.12
C ILE A 151 -11.14 9.35 7.59
N LEU A 152 -11.13 10.41 6.77
CA LEU A 152 -9.87 10.94 6.22
C LEU A 152 -8.93 11.47 7.32
N LEU A 153 -9.44 12.20 8.31
CA LEU A 153 -8.64 12.68 9.42
C LEU A 153 -8.05 11.51 10.22
N HIS A 154 -8.85 10.48 10.47
CA HIS A 154 -8.44 9.28 11.18
C HIS A 154 -7.26 8.60 10.47
N GLU A 155 -7.37 8.32 9.17
CA GLU A 155 -6.30 7.69 8.40
C GLU A 155 -5.07 8.61 8.26
N LEU A 156 -5.26 9.92 8.06
CA LEU A 156 -4.15 10.87 8.01
C LEU A 156 -3.40 10.95 9.34
N PHE A 157 -4.10 10.86 10.48
CA PHE A 157 -3.41 10.87 11.76
C PHE A 157 -2.61 9.60 12.00
N HIS A 158 -3.03 8.44 11.50
CA HIS A 158 -2.17 7.26 11.47
C HIS A 158 -0.86 7.51 10.75
N ALA A 159 -0.88 8.29 9.66
CA ALA A 159 0.32 8.67 8.91
C ALA A 159 1.35 9.43 9.74
N PHE A 160 0.92 10.17 10.76
CA PHE A 160 1.80 10.95 11.64
C PHE A 160 2.04 10.27 12.99
N LEU A 161 1.10 9.49 13.49
CA LEU A 161 1.26 8.75 14.73
C LEU A 161 2.13 7.50 14.54
N LEU A 162 2.22 6.99 13.30
CA LEU A 162 3.00 5.79 12.94
C LEU A 162 2.59 4.55 13.75
N GLN A 163 1.30 4.44 14.05
CA GLN A 163 0.73 3.36 14.85
C GLN A 163 -0.62 2.92 14.29
N LYS A 164 -0.92 1.64 14.47
CA LYS A 164 -2.22 1.05 14.10
C LYS A 164 -3.22 1.06 15.25
N ASP A 165 -2.75 1.19 16.46
CA ASP A 165 -3.59 1.14 17.63
C ASP A 165 -4.49 2.38 17.71
N HIS A 166 -5.71 2.16 18.16
CA HIS A 166 -6.72 3.20 18.26
C HIS A 166 -6.87 3.63 19.73
N SER A 167 -6.85 4.93 19.97
CA SER A 167 -7.28 5.47 21.25
C SER A 167 -8.79 5.28 21.40
N ASN A 168 -9.25 5.14 22.64
CA ASN A 168 -10.68 5.05 22.94
C ASN A 168 -11.40 6.41 22.87
N GLU A 169 -10.67 7.47 22.56
CA GLU A 169 -11.15 8.85 22.61
C GLU A 169 -10.97 9.57 21.28
N TRP A 170 -11.92 10.45 20.96
CA TRP A 170 -11.91 11.45 19.88
C TRP A 170 -11.68 10.85 18.48
N VAL A 171 -10.93 11.54 17.61
CA VAL A 171 -10.78 11.14 16.21
C VAL A 171 -10.08 9.80 16.00
N MET A 172 -9.21 9.37 16.95
CA MET A 172 -8.52 8.09 16.85
C MET A 172 -9.36 6.90 17.33
N ARG A 173 -10.64 7.08 17.62
CA ARG A 173 -11.55 6.02 17.98
C ARG A 173 -11.85 5.10 16.80
N ALA A 174 -11.74 3.79 16.98
CA ALA A 174 -12.00 2.80 15.93
C ALA A 174 -13.44 2.78 15.42
N ALA A 175 -14.42 3.30 16.21
CA ALA A 175 -15.82 3.36 15.84
C ALA A 175 -16.26 4.80 15.55
N ARG A 176 -16.95 5.00 14.44
CA ARG A 176 -17.53 6.29 14.08
C ARG A 176 -18.48 6.76 15.19
N PRO A 177 -18.30 7.97 15.75
CA PRO A 177 -19.22 8.53 16.73
C PRO A 177 -20.56 8.86 16.06
N ARG A 178 -21.66 8.68 16.80
CA ARG A 178 -22.98 8.95 16.25
C ARG A 178 -23.33 10.45 16.17
N PHE A 179 -22.72 11.28 17.03
CA PHE A 179 -22.99 12.73 17.11
C PHE A 179 -21.83 13.49 17.80
N GLY A 180 -21.61 14.75 17.36
CA GLY A 180 -20.75 15.73 18.02
C GLY A 180 -19.53 16.19 17.19
N SER A 181 -19.25 17.50 17.19
CA SER A 181 -18.11 18.08 16.48
C SER A 181 -16.74 17.83 17.16
N GLU A 182 -16.76 17.53 18.43
CA GLU A 182 -15.56 17.20 19.22
C GLU A 182 -14.83 15.94 18.73
N TRP A 183 -15.52 15.07 18.05
CA TRP A 183 -14.97 13.80 17.54
C TRP A 183 -13.99 13.96 16.38
N TYR A 184 -13.90 15.17 15.82
CA TYR A 184 -12.91 15.51 14.80
C TYR A 184 -11.59 16.05 15.40
N TRP A 185 -11.47 16.11 16.72
CA TRP A 185 -10.31 16.67 17.40
C TRP A 185 -9.38 15.57 17.93
N LEU A 186 -8.06 15.87 17.87
CA LEU A 186 -7.05 15.03 18.49
C LEU A 186 -7.03 15.23 20.01
N THR A 187 -6.65 14.18 20.74
CA THR A 187 -6.26 14.36 22.15
C THR A 187 -5.00 15.24 22.25
N PRO A 188 -4.72 15.87 23.39
CA PRO A 188 -3.48 16.63 23.58
C PRO A 188 -2.21 15.81 23.30
N GLU A 189 -2.20 14.55 23.71
CA GLU A 189 -1.11 13.60 23.52
C GLU A 189 -0.90 13.27 22.03
N ASP A 190 -1.98 12.87 21.36
CA ASP A 190 -1.94 12.57 19.93
C ASP A 190 -1.51 13.78 19.11
N ARG A 191 -2.06 14.97 19.45
CA ARG A 191 -1.66 16.23 18.83
C ARG A 191 -0.16 16.49 18.97
N LYS A 192 0.38 16.31 20.17
CA LYS A 192 1.82 16.49 20.43
C LYS A 192 2.66 15.53 19.58
N GLN A 193 2.22 14.30 19.41
CA GLN A 193 2.91 13.31 18.58
C GLN A 193 2.80 13.65 17.09
N VAL A 194 1.62 14.06 16.61
CA VAL A 194 1.44 14.52 15.23
C VAL A 194 2.36 15.71 14.93
N LEU A 195 2.45 16.69 15.84
CA LEU A 195 3.33 17.85 15.68
C LEU A 195 4.81 17.48 15.64
N ARG A 196 5.26 16.48 16.41
CA ARG A 196 6.62 15.95 16.33
C ARG A 196 6.95 15.36 14.98
N ASN A 197 6.00 14.64 14.38
CA ASN A 197 6.16 13.95 13.11
C ASN A 197 5.68 14.78 11.91
N LYS A 198 5.20 16.00 12.14
CA LYS A 198 4.58 16.87 11.13
C LYS A 198 5.44 17.05 9.88
N TRP A 199 6.76 17.08 10.02
CA TRP A 199 7.72 17.33 8.94
C TRP A 199 8.40 16.08 8.40
N ARG A 200 7.88 14.88 8.70
CA ARG A 200 8.46 13.64 8.19
C ARG A 200 8.49 13.60 6.65
N ASP A 201 9.49 12.91 6.11
CA ASP A 201 9.55 12.57 4.69
C ASP A 201 8.75 11.29 4.42
N PHE A 202 7.73 11.39 3.59
CA PHE A 202 6.88 10.26 3.21
C PHE A 202 7.53 9.31 2.19
N ASN A 203 8.69 9.66 1.64
CA ASN A 203 9.48 8.76 0.79
C ASN A 203 10.38 7.82 1.61
N VAL A 204 10.52 8.09 2.91
CA VAL A 204 11.32 7.30 3.83
C VAL A 204 10.39 6.51 4.73
N MET A 205 10.60 5.19 4.78
CA MET A 205 9.90 4.36 5.77
C MET A 205 10.31 4.80 7.17
N PRO A 206 9.34 5.05 8.07
CA PRO A 206 9.68 5.39 9.45
C PRO A 206 10.37 4.20 10.11
N ALA A 207 11.42 4.47 10.90
CA ALA A 207 12.03 3.48 11.75
C ALA A 207 10.98 3.00 12.75
N SER A 208 10.48 1.78 12.58
CA SER A 208 9.64 1.14 13.60
C SER A 208 10.52 0.81 14.79
N GLY A 209 10.04 1.07 16.00
CA GLY A 209 10.77 0.72 17.23
C GLY A 209 11.03 -0.77 17.43
N GLN A 210 10.66 -1.61 16.43
CA GLN A 210 10.91 -3.05 16.31
C GLN A 210 11.58 -3.32 14.97
N GLU A 211 12.85 -2.91 14.83
CA GLU A 211 13.61 -3.01 13.56
C GLU A 211 13.68 -4.42 12.98
N GLU A 212 13.66 -5.48 13.81
CA GLU A 212 13.74 -6.85 13.31
C GLU A 212 12.43 -7.41 12.75
N GLU A 213 11.25 -6.95 13.23
CA GLU A 213 9.95 -7.41 12.70
C GLU A 213 9.49 -6.68 11.43
N SER A 214 10.03 -5.47 11.17
CA SER A 214 9.63 -4.68 10.00
C SER A 214 10.36 -5.08 8.72
N LYS A 215 11.63 -5.50 8.80
CA LYS A 215 12.46 -5.86 7.65
C LYS A 215 11.83 -6.89 6.69
N PRO A 216 11.22 -8.01 7.18
CA PRO A 216 10.57 -8.96 6.28
C PRO A 216 9.39 -8.35 5.51
N LYS A 217 8.60 -7.46 6.16
CA LYS A 217 7.45 -6.80 5.53
C LYS A 217 7.88 -5.79 4.48
N GLU A 218 8.90 -5.00 4.77
CA GLU A 218 9.46 -4.02 3.83
C GLU A 218 10.07 -4.69 2.60
N SER A 219 10.84 -5.75 2.79
CA SER A 219 11.38 -6.55 1.70
C SER A 219 10.29 -7.12 0.80
N TRP A 220 9.24 -7.67 1.41
CA TRP A 220 8.07 -8.19 0.73
C TRP A 220 7.34 -7.10 -0.09
N PHE A 221 7.21 -5.88 0.44
CA PHE A 221 6.56 -4.76 -0.25
C PHE A 221 7.30 -4.39 -1.55
N TYR A 222 8.62 -4.14 -1.47
CA TYR A 222 9.41 -3.83 -2.67
C TYR A 222 9.39 -4.97 -3.68
N TYR A 223 9.46 -6.21 -3.22
CA TYR A 223 9.33 -7.39 -4.07
C TYR A 223 8.02 -7.42 -4.85
N ASN A 224 6.87 -7.18 -4.19
CA ASN A 224 5.57 -7.22 -4.86
C ASN A 224 5.39 -6.08 -5.88
N ILE A 225 5.88 -4.88 -5.60
CA ILE A 225 5.92 -3.82 -6.61
C ILE A 225 6.82 -4.26 -7.79
N GLY A 226 7.97 -4.88 -7.51
CA GLY A 226 8.86 -5.42 -8.52
C GLY A 226 8.18 -6.44 -9.45
N LEU A 227 7.33 -7.31 -8.90
CA LEU A 227 6.53 -8.26 -9.68
C LEU A 227 5.56 -7.57 -10.66
N ILE A 228 4.94 -6.46 -10.24
CA ILE A 228 4.05 -5.69 -11.11
C ILE A 228 4.84 -5.11 -12.29
N TYR A 229 6.03 -4.55 -12.04
CA TYR A 229 6.91 -4.04 -13.10
C TYR A 229 7.44 -5.15 -14.01
N LEU A 230 7.74 -6.33 -13.45
CA LEU A 230 8.10 -7.52 -14.26
C LEU A 230 6.95 -7.92 -15.19
N LYS A 231 5.71 -7.97 -14.67
CA LYS A 231 4.51 -8.27 -15.49
C LYS A 231 4.30 -7.23 -16.60
N LYS A 232 4.60 -5.95 -16.33
CA LYS A 232 4.59 -4.86 -17.34
C LYS A 232 5.79 -4.90 -18.29
N ARG A 233 6.76 -5.80 -18.10
CA ARG A 233 8.04 -5.88 -18.82
C ARG A 233 8.92 -4.65 -18.66
N GLU A 234 8.72 -3.89 -17.59
CA GLU A 234 9.52 -2.73 -17.21
C GLU A 234 10.74 -3.20 -16.37
N PHE A 235 11.66 -3.87 -17.03
CA PHE A 235 12.72 -4.67 -16.41
C PHE A 235 13.67 -3.84 -15.51
N ASN A 236 14.00 -2.60 -15.90
CA ASN A 236 14.89 -1.76 -15.09
C ASN A 236 14.27 -1.42 -13.72
N GLN A 237 12.98 -1.08 -13.72
CA GLN A 237 12.23 -0.78 -12.51
C GLN A 237 12.09 -2.03 -11.64
N ALA A 238 11.79 -3.19 -12.25
CA ALA A 238 11.70 -4.46 -11.54
C ALA A 238 13.03 -4.79 -10.83
N ILE A 239 14.17 -4.71 -11.53
CA ILE A 239 15.50 -4.95 -10.94
C ILE A 239 15.75 -4.00 -9.76
N SER A 240 15.53 -2.69 -9.95
CA SER A 240 15.74 -1.69 -8.89
C SER A 240 14.92 -1.99 -7.63
N LEU A 241 13.71 -2.52 -7.78
CA LEU A 241 12.83 -2.86 -6.67
C LEU A 241 13.23 -4.17 -5.99
N PHE A 242 13.64 -5.18 -6.76
CA PHE A 242 14.23 -6.40 -6.20
C PHE A 242 15.54 -6.11 -5.46
N ASP A 243 16.38 -5.19 -5.97
CA ASP A 243 17.59 -4.72 -5.28
C ASP A 243 17.27 -4.09 -3.92
N LYS A 244 16.22 -3.26 -3.86
CA LYS A 244 15.77 -2.68 -2.59
C LYS A 244 15.28 -3.76 -1.62
N SER A 245 14.49 -4.72 -2.12
CA SER A 245 14.03 -5.86 -1.35
C SER A 245 15.21 -6.63 -0.75
N LEU A 246 16.22 -6.93 -1.56
CA LEU A 246 17.43 -7.67 -1.16
C LEU A 246 18.37 -6.87 -0.26
N LYS A 247 18.41 -5.56 -0.40
CA LYS A 247 19.16 -4.68 0.53
C LYS A 247 18.58 -4.75 1.94
N ILE A 248 17.26 -4.88 2.07
CA ILE A 248 16.57 -4.98 3.35
C ILE A 248 16.66 -6.40 3.92
N ASN A 249 16.38 -7.41 3.08
CA ASN A 249 16.47 -8.82 3.45
C ASN A 249 17.39 -9.58 2.46
N PRO A 250 18.67 -9.72 2.77
CA PRO A 250 19.66 -10.40 1.91
C PRO A 250 19.42 -11.90 1.72
N THR A 251 18.49 -12.51 2.46
CA THR A 251 18.13 -13.93 2.34
C THR A 251 16.79 -14.17 1.69
N TYR A 252 16.17 -13.12 1.09
CA TYR A 252 14.84 -13.22 0.50
C TYR A 252 14.88 -13.92 -0.86
N VAL A 253 14.78 -15.23 -0.85
CA VAL A 253 14.84 -16.13 -2.02
C VAL A 253 13.96 -15.68 -3.19
N PRO A 254 12.66 -15.29 -2.99
CA PRO A 254 11.81 -14.88 -4.10
C PRO A 254 12.34 -13.68 -4.89
N ALA A 255 13.04 -12.76 -4.24
CA ALA A 255 13.58 -11.58 -4.93
C ALA A 255 14.80 -11.93 -5.79
N TYR A 256 15.69 -12.80 -5.33
CA TYR A 256 16.78 -13.33 -6.17
C TYR A 256 16.24 -14.10 -7.37
N GLU A 257 15.30 -15.01 -7.15
CA GLU A 257 14.71 -15.82 -8.24
C GLU A 257 14.11 -14.92 -9.34
N ASN A 258 13.26 -13.97 -8.96
CA ASN A 258 12.60 -13.12 -9.94
C ASN A 258 13.57 -12.11 -10.59
N ARG A 259 14.58 -11.60 -9.87
CA ARG A 259 15.63 -10.77 -10.47
C ARG A 259 16.47 -11.56 -11.47
N GLY A 260 16.81 -12.79 -11.17
CA GLY A 260 17.47 -13.73 -12.08
C GLY A 260 16.65 -14.00 -13.33
N ILE A 261 15.33 -14.16 -13.19
CA ILE A 261 14.41 -14.27 -14.35
C ILE A 261 14.45 -13.01 -15.20
N VAL A 262 14.40 -11.81 -14.58
CA VAL A 262 14.49 -10.54 -15.31
C VAL A 262 15.82 -10.42 -16.05
N TYR A 263 16.94 -10.77 -15.42
CA TYR A 263 18.25 -10.78 -16.07
C TYR A 263 18.27 -11.75 -17.25
N SER A 264 17.67 -12.93 -17.13
CA SER A 264 17.56 -13.90 -18.23
C SER A 264 16.73 -13.33 -19.39
N CYS A 265 15.62 -12.64 -19.11
CA CYS A 265 14.80 -11.96 -20.13
C CYS A 265 15.57 -10.83 -20.87
N ARG A 266 16.61 -10.29 -20.25
CA ARG A 266 17.48 -9.27 -20.81
C ARG A 266 18.76 -9.84 -21.43
N GLU A 267 18.86 -11.16 -21.55
CA GLU A 267 20.03 -11.87 -22.05
C GLU A 267 21.31 -11.65 -21.20
N GLN A 268 21.13 -11.19 -19.96
CA GLN A 268 22.20 -10.97 -18.98
C GLN A 268 22.42 -12.26 -18.17
N TYR A 269 22.84 -13.32 -18.85
CA TYR A 269 22.86 -14.68 -18.27
C TYR A 269 23.81 -14.83 -17.10
N ASP A 270 24.92 -14.11 -17.07
CA ASP A 270 25.86 -14.17 -15.94
C ASP A 270 25.25 -13.63 -14.66
N GLN A 271 24.52 -12.52 -14.73
CA GLN A 271 23.80 -11.96 -13.58
C GLN A 271 22.66 -12.88 -13.15
N ALA A 272 21.94 -13.48 -14.09
CA ALA A 272 20.89 -14.44 -13.79
C ALA A 272 21.45 -15.66 -13.05
N ILE A 273 22.55 -16.24 -13.53
CA ILE A 273 23.22 -17.38 -12.92
C ILE A 273 23.72 -17.02 -11.51
N ALA A 274 24.26 -15.82 -11.31
CA ALA A 274 24.70 -15.36 -10.00
C ALA A 274 23.52 -15.30 -9.00
N ASP A 275 22.37 -14.79 -9.43
CA ASP A 275 21.17 -14.75 -8.59
C ASP A 275 20.65 -16.14 -8.27
N PHE A 276 20.56 -17.05 -9.25
CA PHE A 276 20.14 -18.43 -8.99
C PHE A 276 21.14 -19.19 -8.11
N ASN A 277 22.45 -18.88 -8.20
CA ASN A 277 23.44 -19.41 -7.27
C ASN A 277 23.12 -18.96 -5.84
N LYS A 278 22.73 -17.69 -5.64
CA LYS A 278 22.32 -17.20 -4.31
C LYS A 278 21.07 -17.91 -3.79
N VAL A 279 20.10 -18.19 -4.64
CA VAL A 279 18.94 -19.02 -4.26
C VAL A 279 19.39 -20.38 -3.76
N LEU A 280 20.28 -21.05 -4.50
CA LEU A 280 20.76 -22.39 -4.18
C LEU A 280 21.74 -22.43 -3.01
N GLU A 281 22.42 -21.32 -2.72
CA GLU A 281 23.23 -21.14 -1.50
C GLU A 281 22.32 -21.08 -0.25
N ILE A 282 21.18 -20.39 -0.35
CA ILE A 282 20.20 -20.23 0.74
C ILE A 282 19.38 -21.52 0.90
N ASP A 283 18.87 -22.08 -0.19
CA ASP A 283 18.11 -23.31 -0.22
C ASP A 283 18.61 -24.29 -1.30
N PRO A 284 19.51 -25.21 -0.94
CA PRO A 284 20.07 -26.22 -1.88
C PRO A 284 19.02 -27.21 -2.43
N LYS A 285 17.81 -27.24 -1.87
CA LYS A 285 16.71 -28.11 -2.35
C LYS A 285 15.70 -27.37 -3.21
N TYR A 286 15.91 -26.10 -3.50
CA TYR A 286 15.01 -25.30 -4.31
C TYR A 286 15.07 -25.71 -5.80
N ALA A 287 14.34 -26.77 -6.15
CA ALA A 287 14.43 -27.42 -7.45
C ALA A 287 14.12 -26.48 -8.64
N ALA A 288 13.24 -25.48 -8.47
CA ALA A 288 12.93 -24.48 -9.50
C ALA A 288 14.16 -23.63 -9.88
N ALA A 289 15.05 -23.32 -8.93
CA ALA A 289 16.26 -22.55 -9.22
C ALA A 289 17.26 -23.34 -10.08
N TYR A 290 17.36 -24.67 -9.91
CA TYR A 290 18.16 -25.49 -10.81
C TYR A 290 17.61 -25.43 -12.25
N ILE A 291 16.28 -25.50 -12.44
CA ILE A 291 15.69 -25.35 -13.77
C ILE A 291 16.00 -23.99 -14.37
N SER A 292 15.83 -22.94 -13.60
CA SER A 292 16.06 -21.56 -14.05
C SER A 292 17.51 -21.31 -14.40
N ARG A 293 18.45 -21.80 -13.57
CA ARG A 293 19.89 -21.73 -13.82
C ARG A 293 20.31 -22.59 -15.01
N GLY A 294 19.78 -23.81 -15.11
CA GLY A 294 19.99 -24.69 -16.26
C GLY A 294 19.54 -24.07 -17.58
N LYS A 295 18.38 -23.39 -17.59
CA LYS A 295 17.92 -22.63 -18.75
C LYS A 295 18.85 -21.46 -19.06
N ALA A 296 19.35 -20.74 -18.06
CA ALA A 296 20.30 -19.65 -18.26
C ALA A 296 21.65 -20.17 -18.84
N PHE A 297 22.15 -21.32 -18.37
CA PHE A 297 23.31 -21.99 -18.93
C PHE A 297 23.08 -22.44 -20.37
N TYR A 298 21.90 -22.99 -20.69
CA TYR A 298 21.52 -23.35 -22.04
C TYR A 298 21.57 -22.15 -22.98
N LEU A 299 20.95 -21.03 -22.59
CA LEU A 299 20.92 -19.80 -23.41
C LEU A 299 22.32 -19.17 -23.57
N LYS A 300 23.21 -19.40 -22.59
CA LYS A 300 24.62 -18.98 -22.66
C LYS A 300 25.49 -19.92 -23.53
N GLY A 301 24.96 -21.09 -23.92
CA GLY A 301 25.73 -22.11 -24.65
C GLY A 301 26.55 -23.07 -23.76
N GLU A 302 26.37 -23.00 -22.45
CA GLU A 302 27.06 -23.87 -21.48
C GLU A 302 26.26 -25.16 -21.22
N TYR A 303 26.10 -25.97 -22.24
CA TYR A 303 25.16 -27.10 -22.26
C TYR A 303 25.42 -28.16 -21.20
N GLU A 304 26.71 -28.45 -20.89
CA GLU A 304 27.04 -29.43 -19.88
C GLU A 304 26.53 -29.03 -18.50
N LYS A 305 26.75 -27.76 -18.11
CA LYS A 305 26.21 -27.23 -16.85
C LYS A 305 24.69 -27.18 -16.83
N SER A 306 24.08 -26.93 -17.99
CA SER A 306 22.63 -27.03 -18.12
C SER A 306 22.15 -28.42 -17.79
N TRP A 307 22.80 -29.47 -18.34
CA TRP A 307 22.48 -30.86 -18.04
C TRP A 307 22.65 -31.21 -16.55
N GLU A 308 23.71 -30.77 -15.92
CA GLU A 308 23.96 -31.00 -14.48
C GLU A 308 22.79 -30.46 -13.65
N ASP A 309 22.36 -29.23 -13.93
CA ASP A 309 21.25 -28.60 -13.22
C ASP A 309 19.90 -29.27 -13.49
N ILE A 310 19.63 -29.62 -14.73
CA ILE A 310 18.39 -30.29 -15.10
C ILE A 310 18.28 -31.68 -14.44
N ASN A 311 19.35 -32.47 -14.44
CA ASN A 311 19.40 -33.76 -13.74
C ASN A 311 19.19 -33.58 -12.23
N LYS A 312 19.73 -32.49 -11.64
CA LYS A 312 19.55 -32.18 -10.23
C LYS A 312 18.09 -31.82 -9.91
N ALA A 313 17.45 -31.03 -10.77
CA ALA A 313 16.03 -30.70 -10.62
C ALA A 313 15.12 -31.95 -10.72
N GLU A 314 15.41 -32.86 -11.65
CA GLU A 314 14.69 -34.14 -11.79
C GLU A 314 14.89 -35.03 -10.55
N ALA A 315 16.11 -35.12 -10.03
CA ALA A 315 16.40 -35.84 -8.80
C ALA A 315 15.66 -35.26 -7.58
N LEU A 316 15.32 -33.98 -7.60
CA LEU A 316 14.48 -33.31 -6.60
C LEU A 316 12.97 -33.43 -6.89
N GLY A 317 12.58 -34.20 -7.91
CA GLY A 317 11.20 -34.55 -8.21
C GLY A 317 10.46 -33.60 -9.16
N LEU A 318 11.14 -32.61 -9.77
CA LEU A 318 10.50 -31.75 -10.76
C LEU A 318 10.54 -32.37 -12.16
N ARG A 319 9.43 -32.26 -12.87
CA ARG A 319 9.36 -32.67 -14.28
C ARG A 319 9.83 -31.55 -15.19
N ILE A 320 10.72 -31.87 -16.10
CA ILE A 320 11.23 -30.95 -17.12
C ILE A 320 10.39 -31.09 -18.40
N SER A 321 10.15 -29.97 -19.07
CA SER A 321 9.47 -29.96 -20.36
C SER A 321 10.23 -30.83 -21.38
N SER A 322 9.53 -31.78 -22.02
CA SER A 322 10.12 -32.63 -23.07
C SER A 322 10.68 -31.81 -24.23
N GLU A 323 10.02 -30.69 -24.57
CA GLU A 323 10.51 -29.77 -25.57
C GLU A 323 11.88 -29.15 -25.21
N PHE A 324 12.04 -28.74 -23.94
CA PHE A 324 13.31 -28.18 -23.49
C PHE A 324 14.42 -29.24 -23.49
N LEU A 325 14.12 -30.46 -23.03
CA LEU A 325 15.08 -31.56 -23.06
C LEU A 325 15.52 -31.91 -24.50
N GLU A 326 14.59 -31.91 -25.45
CA GLU A 326 14.91 -32.14 -26.86
C GLU A 326 15.80 -31.02 -27.43
N ASN A 327 15.49 -29.78 -27.12
CA ASN A 327 16.30 -28.64 -27.54
C ASN A 327 17.71 -28.70 -26.94
N LEU A 328 17.82 -29.05 -25.66
CA LEU A 328 19.12 -29.20 -24.97
C LEU A 328 19.94 -30.37 -25.56
N ARG A 329 19.30 -31.52 -25.90
CA ARG A 329 19.97 -32.64 -26.58
C ARG A 329 20.50 -32.23 -27.95
N LYS A 330 19.70 -31.58 -28.75
CA LYS A 330 20.11 -31.09 -30.08
C LYS A 330 21.28 -30.12 -29.98
N ALA A 331 21.21 -29.18 -29.04
CA ALA A 331 22.24 -28.14 -28.86
C ALA A 331 23.55 -28.71 -28.32
N SER A 332 23.49 -29.69 -27.41
CA SER A 332 24.67 -30.32 -26.79
C SER A 332 25.28 -31.44 -27.63
N GLY A 333 24.63 -31.88 -28.72
CA GLY A 333 25.08 -33.03 -29.51
C GLY A 333 24.96 -34.39 -28.82
N ARG A 334 24.27 -34.47 -27.67
CA ARG A 334 24.08 -35.73 -26.96
C ARG A 334 23.05 -36.60 -27.71
N GLN A 335 23.49 -37.76 -28.20
CA GLN A 335 22.62 -38.82 -28.67
C GLN A 335 22.02 -39.54 -27.46
N ASN A 336 20.82 -40.13 -27.61
CA ASN A 336 20.06 -40.83 -26.54
C ASN A 336 20.87 -41.80 -25.71
#